data_b77c1b202ee7bb81af790caca9a9108f
#
_entry.id   b77c1b202ee7bb81af790caca9a9108f
#
_cell.length_a   1.000
_cell.length_b   1.000
_cell.length_c   1.000
_cell.angle_alpha   90.00
_cell.angle_beta   90.00
_cell.angle_gamma   90.00
#
_symmetry.space_group_name_H-M   'P 1'
#
loop_
_entity.id
_entity.type
_entity.pdbx_description
1 polymer ?
#
loop_
_entity_poly.entity_id
_entity_poly.type
_entity_poly.pdbx_seq_one_letter_code
_entity_poly.pdbx_strand_id
1 'polypeptide(L)'
;MEDRYLQDISDIKNMMNKSSQFISLSGLAGIMAGIYALVGAYIAHELIHNNKFNYDSTNYNNIITVESTTFKLIVLIAFFVLILSITTASLLTINKAKREGETVWNATSKRLLTNFLIPLVTGGIFGLLLLRNGSYGLIAPVTLIFYGLACVNASKYTFRDVRYLGITVIILGLIATEFSGFALEFWSLGFGFCHIIYGSMMYFKYDRG
;
A
#
# COMPACT_ATOMS: atom_id res chain seq x y z
N MET A 1 -16.51 -8.74 -45.66
CA MET A 1 -15.24 -7.97 -45.65
C MET A 1 -15.17 -6.99 -44.49
N GLU A 2 -16.22 -6.25 -44.25
CA GLU A 2 -16.33 -5.23 -43.19
C GLU A 2 -16.14 -5.83 -41.78
N ASP A 3 -16.76 -6.97 -41.48
CA ASP A 3 -16.63 -7.66 -40.19
C ASP A 3 -15.17 -8.10 -39.89
N ARG A 4 -14.41 -8.45 -40.90
CA ARG A 4 -13.01 -8.86 -40.77
C ARG A 4 -12.12 -7.65 -40.40
N TYR A 5 -12.36 -6.50 -41.02
CA TYR A 5 -11.64 -5.27 -40.67
C TYR A 5 -11.97 -4.79 -39.26
N LEU A 6 -13.22 -4.91 -38.84
CA LEU A 6 -13.64 -4.57 -37.44
C LEU A 6 -12.98 -5.50 -36.42
N GLN A 7 -12.84 -6.77 -36.78
CA GLN A 7 -12.17 -7.76 -35.94
C GLN A 7 -10.65 -7.49 -35.85
N ASP A 8 -10.00 -7.20 -36.99
CA ASP A 8 -8.58 -6.85 -37.01
C ASP A 8 -8.29 -5.57 -36.22
N ILE A 9 -9.15 -4.54 -36.31
CA ILE A 9 -9.04 -3.30 -35.52
C ILE A 9 -9.23 -3.59 -34.02
N SER A 10 -10.17 -4.46 -33.68
CA SER A 10 -10.39 -4.89 -32.28
C SER A 10 -9.17 -5.61 -31.71
N ASP A 11 -8.58 -6.51 -32.49
CA ASP A 11 -7.40 -7.27 -32.09
C ASP A 11 -6.16 -6.38 -31.94
N ILE A 12 -5.94 -5.43 -32.85
CA ILE A 12 -4.89 -4.41 -32.74
C ILE A 12 -5.10 -3.57 -31.48
N LYS A 13 -6.32 -3.11 -31.22
CA LYS A 13 -6.65 -2.33 -30.01
C LYS A 13 -6.41 -3.12 -28.72
N ASN A 14 -6.76 -4.41 -28.72
CA ASN A 14 -6.51 -5.30 -27.58
C ASN A 14 -5.01 -5.55 -27.36
N MET A 15 -4.24 -5.75 -28.44
CA MET A 15 -2.78 -5.87 -28.36
C MET A 15 -2.12 -4.58 -27.87
N MET A 16 -2.56 -3.41 -28.34
CA MET A 16 -2.08 -2.12 -27.88
C MET A 16 -2.40 -1.90 -26.38
N ASN A 17 -3.60 -2.25 -25.93
CA ASN A 17 -3.99 -2.15 -24.51
C ASN A 17 -3.14 -3.08 -23.64
N LYS A 18 -2.91 -4.33 -24.04
CA LYS A 18 -2.01 -5.27 -23.34
C LYS A 18 -0.57 -4.75 -23.26
N SER A 19 -0.06 -4.18 -24.37
CA SER A 19 1.29 -3.60 -24.42
C SER A 19 1.45 -2.33 -23.55
N SER A 20 0.35 -1.65 -23.21
CA SER A 20 0.38 -0.41 -22.42
C SER A 20 0.19 -0.63 -20.92
N GLN A 21 -0.12 -1.85 -20.48
CA GLN A 21 -0.39 -2.18 -19.09
C GLN A 21 0.53 -3.29 -18.58
N PHE A 22 1.04 -3.14 -17.36
CA PHE A 22 1.76 -4.18 -16.65
C PHE A 22 0.74 -5.07 -15.90
N ILE A 23 0.49 -6.26 -16.43
CA ILE A 23 -0.57 -7.18 -15.97
C ILE A 23 -0.07 -8.27 -15.02
N SER A 24 1.24 -8.39 -14.82
CA SER A 24 1.82 -9.42 -13.95
C SER A 24 1.79 -9.10 -12.46
N LEU A 25 1.03 -8.06 -12.05
CA LEU A 25 0.81 -7.77 -10.64
C LEU A 25 0.03 -8.93 -10.00
N SER A 26 0.51 -9.45 -8.86
CA SER A 26 -0.13 -10.58 -8.19
C SER A 26 -1.11 -10.13 -7.11
N GLY A 27 -2.35 -10.62 -7.16
CA GLY A 27 -3.35 -10.41 -6.10
C GLY A 27 -2.92 -11.02 -4.76
N LEU A 28 -2.19 -12.15 -4.81
CA LEU A 28 -1.65 -12.79 -3.61
C LEU A 28 -0.66 -11.87 -2.86
N ALA A 29 0.09 -11.02 -3.58
CA ALA A 29 0.96 -10.01 -2.98
C ALA A 29 0.19 -9.01 -2.11
N GLY A 30 -0.99 -8.59 -2.55
CA GLY A 30 -1.88 -7.72 -1.77
C GLY A 30 -2.38 -8.39 -0.50
N ILE A 31 -2.80 -9.67 -0.59
CA ILE A 31 -3.24 -10.45 0.58
C ILE A 31 -2.12 -10.55 1.61
N MET A 32 -0.90 -10.93 1.19
CA MET A 32 0.24 -11.09 2.10
C MET A 32 0.64 -9.76 2.75
N ALA A 33 0.68 -8.66 1.98
CA ALA A 33 0.95 -7.33 2.51
C ALA A 33 -0.09 -6.93 3.57
N GLY A 34 -1.38 -7.22 3.32
CA GLY A 34 -2.45 -6.97 4.29
C GLY A 34 -2.31 -7.78 5.57
N ILE A 35 -1.93 -9.06 5.49
CA ILE A 35 -1.67 -9.91 6.66
C ILE A 35 -0.49 -9.34 7.48
N TYR A 36 0.61 -8.99 6.83
CA TYR A 36 1.76 -8.39 7.53
C TYR A 36 1.40 -7.08 8.22
N ALA A 37 0.59 -6.24 7.56
CA ALA A 37 0.12 -5.00 8.15
C ALA A 37 -0.76 -5.23 9.39
N LEU A 38 -1.69 -6.19 9.35
CA LEU A 38 -2.53 -6.52 10.51
C LEU A 38 -1.72 -7.07 11.69
N VAL A 39 -0.79 -7.97 11.41
CA VAL A 39 0.10 -8.52 12.46
C VAL A 39 0.97 -7.40 13.06
N GLY A 40 1.55 -6.54 12.23
CA GLY A 40 2.34 -5.39 12.69
C GLY A 40 1.52 -4.40 13.52
N ALA A 41 0.28 -4.11 13.10
CA ALA A 41 -0.63 -3.23 13.82
C ALA A 41 -1.05 -3.84 15.17
N TYR A 42 -1.31 -5.14 15.23
CA TYR A 42 -1.62 -5.84 16.47
C TYR A 42 -0.47 -5.76 17.47
N ILE A 43 0.77 -6.05 17.04
CA ILE A 43 1.95 -5.94 17.91
C ILE A 43 2.16 -4.51 18.39
N ALA A 44 1.97 -3.51 17.50
CA ALA A 44 2.08 -2.10 17.86
C ALA A 44 1.00 -1.70 18.88
N HIS A 45 -0.24 -2.20 18.73
CA HIS A 45 -1.32 -1.98 19.69
C HIS A 45 -0.99 -2.52 21.09
N GLU A 46 -0.49 -3.76 21.18
CA GLU A 46 -0.06 -4.36 22.43
C GLU A 46 1.08 -3.58 23.11
N LEU A 47 2.05 -3.11 22.33
CA LEU A 47 3.15 -2.29 22.87
C LEU A 47 2.65 -0.96 23.43
N ILE A 48 1.68 -0.33 22.80
CA ILE A 48 1.06 0.91 23.28
C ILE A 48 0.24 0.64 24.54
N HIS A 49 -0.55 -0.45 24.54
CA HIS A 49 -1.44 -0.79 25.66
C HIS A 49 -0.65 -1.16 26.91
N ASN A 50 0.35 -2.03 26.80
CA ASN A 50 1.17 -2.48 27.93
C ASN A 50 1.98 -1.34 28.57
N ASN A 51 2.41 -0.35 27.78
CA ASN A 51 3.09 0.82 28.32
C ASN A 51 2.15 1.81 29.03
N LYS A 52 0.86 1.85 28.69
CA LYS A 52 -0.13 2.64 29.44
C LYS A 52 -0.34 2.13 30.85
N PHE A 53 -0.19 0.81 31.11
CA PHE A 53 -0.32 0.20 32.44
C PHE A 53 0.87 0.46 33.36
N ASN A 54 2.06 0.74 32.82
CA ASN A 54 3.29 0.95 33.60
C ASN A 54 3.55 2.42 33.94
N TYR A 55 2.65 3.34 33.58
CA TYR A 55 2.84 4.77 33.86
C TYR A 55 1.90 5.24 34.98
N ASP A 56 2.52 5.69 36.04
CA ASP A 56 1.87 6.40 37.16
C ASP A 56 1.14 7.65 36.65
N SER A 57 -0.03 7.92 37.13
CA SER A 57 -1.09 8.80 36.66
C SER A 57 -0.78 10.32 36.57
N THR A 58 0.49 10.71 36.60
CA THR A 58 0.89 12.14 36.71
C THR A 58 1.41 12.79 35.43
N ASN A 59 1.66 12.04 34.30
CA ASN A 59 2.20 12.61 33.07
C ASN A 59 1.53 12.07 31.80
N TYR A 60 0.33 12.53 31.52
CA TYR A 60 -0.43 12.15 30.31
C TYR A 60 0.20 12.59 28.97
N ASN A 61 1.17 13.51 28.98
CA ASN A 61 1.72 14.12 27.76
C ASN A 61 2.96 13.43 27.18
N ASN A 62 3.50 12.37 27.80
CA ASN A 62 4.80 11.81 27.41
C ASN A 62 4.77 10.37 26.87
N ILE A 63 3.59 9.82 26.53
CA ILE A 63 3.47 8.39 26.21
C ILE A 63 4.12 8.03 24.86
N ILE A 64 4.19 8.95 23.91
CA ILE A 64 4.80 8.70 22.60
C ILE A 64 5.68 9.90 22.23
N THR A 65 6.90 9.95 22.74
CA THR A 65 7.94 10.85 22.22
C THR A 65 8.90 10.07 21.34
N VAL A 66 9.59 10.75 20.40
CA VAL A 66 10.61 10.13 19.52
C VAL A 66 11.70 9.39 20.31
N GLU A 67 11.94 9.80 21.54
CA GLU A 67 12.94 9.19 22.45
C GLU A 67 12.43 7.93 23.15
N SER A 68 11.11 7.69 23.17
CA SER A 68 10.55 6.53 23.86
C SER A 68 10.94 5.22 23.14
N THR A 69 11.30 4.20 23.91
CA THR A 69 11.61 2.86 23.39
C THR A 69 10.42 2.28 22.60
N THR A 70 9.20 2.54 23.06
CA THR A 70 7.96 2.11 22.39
C THR A 70 7.84 2.69 20.99
N PHE A 71 8.10 3.98 20.82
CA PHE A 71 8.05 4.62 19.51
C PHE A 71 9.09 4.01 18.55
N LYS A 72 10.32 3.82 19.02
CA LYS A 72 11.39 3.16 18.23
C LYS A 72 11.01 1.75 17.78
N LEU A 73 10.37 0.98 18.67
CA LEU A 73 9.88 -0.36 18.34
C LEU A 73 8.74 -0.33 17.32
N ILE A 74 7.80 0.61 17.42
CA ILE A 74 6.71 0.78 16.43
C ILE A 74 7.28 1.12 15.04
N VAL A 75 8.23 2.05 14.98
CA VAL A 75 8.92 2.39 13.71
C VAL A 75 9.68 1.19 13.14
N LEU A 76 10.33 0.41 13.98
CA LEU A 76 11.02 -0.82 13.57
C LEU A 76 10.04 -1.85 13.00
N ILE A 77 8.91 -2.07 13.67
CA ILE A 77 7.84 -2.97 13.19
C ILE A 77 7.31 -2.50 11.82
N ALA A 78 7.00 -1.20 11.69
CA ALA A 78 6.54 -0.63 10.42
C ALA A 78 7.56 -0.83 9.30
N PHE A 79 8.85 -0.67 9.58
CA PHE A 79 9.95 -0.92 8.64
C PHE A 79 10.03 -2.40 8.23
N PHE A 80 9.89 -3.34 9.16
CA PHE A 80 9.86 -4.78 8.85
C PHE A 80 8.64 -5.15 8.01
N VAL A 81 7.46 -4.64 8.34
CA VAL A 81 6.23 -4.84 7.54
C VAL A 81 6.44 -4.34 6.12
N LEU A 82 7.03 -3.16 5.94
CA LEU A 82 7.33 -2.58 4.63
C LEU A 82 8.28 -3.47 3.83
N ILE A 83 9.41 -3.88 4.41
CA ILE A 83 10.40 -4.73 3.74
C ILE A 83 9.80 -6.09 3.35
N LEU A 84 9.08 -6.75 4.27
CA LEU A 84 8.44 -8.03 3.98
C LEU A 84 7.41 -7.88 2.85
N SER A 85 6.60 -6.83 2.87
CA SER A 85 5.60 -6.55 1.84
C SER A 85 6.24 -6.33 0.47
N ILE A 86 7.27 -5.49 0.39
CA ILE A 86 7.98 -5.20 -0.86
C ILE A 86 8.66 -6.47 -1.40
N THR A 87 9.35 -7.20 -0.54
CA THR A 87 10.07 -8.43 -0.93
C THR A 87 9.09 -9.48 -1.46
N THR A 88 8.02 -9.76 -0.71
CA THR A 88 6.99 -10.72 -1.11
C THR A 88 6.29 -10.29 -2.40
N ALA A 89 5.91 -9.00 -2.53
CA ALA A 89 5.28 -8.49 -3.72
C ALA A 89 6.19 -8.59 -4.95
N SER A 90 7.48 -8.27 -4.79
CA SER A 90 8.47 -8.39 -5.87
C SER A 90 8.64 -9.84 -6.31
N LEU A 91 8.81 -10.77 -5.36
CA LEU A 91 8.99 -12.19 -5.66
C LEU A 91 7.77 -12.78 -6.38
N LEU A 92 6.56 -12.51 -5.89
CA LEU A 92 5.32 -13.02 -6.47
C LEU A 92 5.08 -12.42 -7.87
N THR A 93 5.34 -11.13 -8.06
CA THR A 93 5.22 -10.45 -9.35
C THR A 93 6.24 -11.00 -10.37
N ILE A 94 7.50 -11.19 -9.96
CA ILE A 94 8.54 -11.77 -10.84
C ILE A 94 8.17 -13.21 -11.25
N ASN A 95 7.70 -14.02 -10.29
CA ASN A 95 7.31 -15.40 -10.56
C ASN A 95 6.11 -15.47 -11.51
N LYS A 96 5.11 -14.59 -11.31
CA LYS A 96 3.95 -14.50 -12.20
C LYS A 96 4.38 -14.07 -13.60
N ALA A 97 5.19 -13.00 -13.75
CA ALA A 97 5.69 -12.55 -15.04
C ALA A 97 6.45 -13.65 -15.79
N LYS A 98 7.32 -14.43 -15.10
CA LYS A 98 8.03 -15.57 -15.69
C LYS A 98 7.07 -16.65 -16.19
N ARG A 99 6.02 -16.95 -15.45
CA ARG A 99 5.00 -17.95 -15.85
C ARG A 99 4.20 -17.52 -17.07
N GLU A 100 3.95 -16.22 -17.21
CA GLU A 100 3.21 -15.61 -18.30
C GLU A 100 4.10 -15.30 -19.52
N GLY A 101 5.42 -15.57 -19.44
CA GLY A 101 6.39 -15.26 -20.49
C GLY A 101 6.63 -13.76 -20.70
N GLU A 102 6.28 -12.93 -19.71
CA GLU A 102 6.44 -11.49 -19.76
C GLU A 102 7.78 -11.03 -19.20
N THR A 103 8.30 -9.94 -19.75
CA THR A 103 9.51 -9.27 -19.21
C THR A 103 9.11 -8.35 -18.07
N VAL A 104 9.64 -8.60 -16.87
CA VAL A 104 9.38 -7.76 -15.68
C VAL A 104 9.85 -6.32 -15.90
N TRP A 105 10.96 -6.13 -16.61
CA TRP A 105 11.62 -4.85 -16.78
C TRP A 105 11.39 -4.29 -18.20
N ASN A 106 10.22 -3.72 -18.43
CA ASN A 106 9.82 -3.10 -19.68
C ASN A 106 9.50 -1.60 -19.50
N ALA A 107 9.19 -0.90 -20.58
CA ALA A 107 8.86 0.53 -20.54
C ALA A 107 7.64 0.84 -19.67
N THR A 108 6.65 -0.07 -19.65
CA THR A 108 5.42 0.08 -18.88
C THR A 108 5.66 -0.11 -17.38
N SER A 109 6.44 -1.14 -17.00
CA SER A 109 6.78 -1.36 -15.59
C SER A 109 7.64 -0.22 -15.01
N LYS A 110 8.55 0.36 -15.80
CA LYS A 110 9.30 1.56 -15.41
C LYS A 110 8.39 2.76 -15.16
N ARG A 111 7.44 3.02 -16.07
CA ARG A 111 6.45 4.09 -15.91
C ARG A 111 5.58 3.88 -14.68
N LEU A 112 5.10 2.64 -14.46
CA LEU A 112 4.34 2.26 -13.28
C LEU A 112 5.14 2.58 -12.01
N LEU A 113 6.37 2.08 -11.92
CA LEU A 113 7.22 2.26 -10.76
C LEU A 113 7.52 3.74 -10.49
N THR A 114 7.87 4.51 -11.51
CA THR A 114 8.13 5.96 -11.37
C THR A 114 6.90 6.70 -10.86
N ASN A 115 5.71 6.45 -11.45
CA ASN A 115 4.47 7.11 -11.06
C ASN A 115 3.99 6.68 -9.66
N PHE A 116 4.32 5.46 -9.22
CA PHE A 116 4.07 4.98 -7.87
C PHE A 116 5.03 5.62 -6.85
N LEU A 117 6.32 5.67 -7.18
CA LEU A 117 7.35 6.15 -6.25
C LEU A 117 7.29 7.65 -5.99
N ILE A 118 6.87 8.48 -6.95
CA ILE A 118 6.81 9.93 -6.75
C ILE A 118 5.94 10.30 -5.55
N PRO A 119 4.64 9.93 -5.48
CA PRO A 119 3.84 10.25 -4.30
C PRO A 119 4.32 9.51 -3.05
N LEU A 120 4.76 8.26 -3.19
CA LEU A 120 5.21 7.45 -2.05
C LEU A 120 6.42 8.07 -1.35
N VAL A 121 7.45 8.47 -2.10
CA VAL A 121 8.65 9.12 -1.56
C VAL A 121 8.33 10.49 -0.99
N THR A 122 7.49 11.27 -1.69
CA THR A 122 7.02 12.56 -1.19
C THR A 122 6.31 12.41 0.16
N GLY A 123 5.40 11.44 0.27
CA GLY A 123 4.70 11.12 1.52
C GLY A 123 5.63 10.63 2.62
N GLY A 124 6.64 9.82 2.26
CA GLY A 124 7.67 9.36 3.20
C GLY A 124 8.48 10.52 3.78
N ILE A 125 8.96 11.43 2.92
CA ILE A 125 9.68 12.65 3.34
C ILE A 125 8.77 13.52 4.21
N PHE A 126 7.52 13.73 3.80
CA PHE A 126 6.57 14.52 4.57
C PHE A 126 6.29 13.89 5.94
N GLY A 127 6.14 12.57 6.02
CA GLY A 127 6.03 11.84 7.28
C GLY A 127 7.23 12.04 8.21
N LEU A 128 8.45 12.02 7.66
CA LEU A 128 9.67 12.32 8.44
C LEU A 128 9.69 13.76 8.98
N LEU A 129 9.21 14.73 8.21
CA LEU A 129 9.08 16.12 8.66
C LEU A 129 8.03 16.25 9.77
N LEU A 130 6.90 15.54 9.68
CA LEU A 130 5.90 15.48 10.75
C LEU A 130 6.46 14.85 12.04
N LEU A 131 7.26 13.78 11.91
CA LEU A 131 7.98 13.19 13.04
C LEU A 131 8.89 14.20 13.71
N ARG A 132 9.69 14.92 12.94
CA ARG A 132 10.60 15.95 13.44
C ARG A 132 9.85 17.08 14.17
N ASN A 133 8.66 17.44 13.68
CA ASN A 133 7.82 18.50 14.26
C ASN A 133 6.91 17.99 15.40
N GLY A 134 7.01 16.74 15.83
CA GLY A 134 6.20 16.17 16.91
C GLY A 134 4.74 15.91 16.56
N SER A 135 4.37 15.95 15.28
CA SER A 135 2.98 15.73 14.80
C SER A 135 2.68 14.24 14.57
N TYR A 136 2.86 13.40 15.60
CA TYR A 136 2.80 11.94 15.49
C TYR A 136 1.44 11.39 15.03
N GLY A 137 0.34 12.01 15.46
CA GLY A 137 -1.01 11.57 15.11
C GLY A 137 -1.33 11.68 13.61
N LEU A 138 -0.57 12.49 12.86
CA LEU A 138 -0.76 12.68 11.43
C LEU A 138 0.04 11.71 10.56
N ILE A 139 0.94 10.91 11.13
CA ILE A 139 1.82 10.00 10.35
C ILE A 139 1.01 8.92 9.66
N ALA A 140 0.13 8.23 10.39
CA ALA A 140 -0.71 7.19 9.81
C ALA A 140 -1.66 7.75 8.73
N PRO A 141 -2.41 8.85 8.95
CA PRO A 141 -3.18 9.52 7.90
C PRO A 141 -2.36 9.85 6.65
N VAL A 142 -1.20 10.49 6.82
CA VAL A 142 -0.33 10.89 5.71
C VAL A 142 0.17 9.68 4.92
N THR A 143 0.59 8.61 5.59
CA THR A 143 1.03 7.38 4.89
C THR A 143 -0.10 6.77 4.07
N LEU A 144 -1.35 6.76 4.58
CA LEU A 144 -2.53 6.30 3.85
C LEU A 144 -2.81 7.17 2.61
N ILE A 145 -2.84 8.48 2.77
CA ILE A 145 -3.15 9.43 1.69
C ILE A 145 -2.13 9.30 0.55
N PHE A 146 -0.83 9.38 0.88
CA PHE A 146 0.21 9.37 -0.15
C PHE A 146 0.37 7.99 -0.80
N TYR A 147 0.17 6.89 -0.05
CA TYR A 147 0.10 5.56 -0.64
C TYR A 147 -1.11 5.42 -1.57
N GLY A 148 -2.26 5.91 -1.18
CA GLY A 148 -3.44 5.92 -2.03
C GLY A 148 -3.24 6.73 -3.30
N LEU A 149 -2.60 7.91 -3.23
CA LEU A 149 -2.21 8.71 -4.39
C LEU A 149 -1.22 7.95 -5.30
N ALA A 150 -0.26 7.21 -4.71
CA ALA A 150 0.66 6.36 -5.45
C ALA A 150 -0.09 5.26 -6.21
N CYS A 151 -1.06 4.59 -5.59
CA CYS A 151 -1.91 3.59 -6.23
C CYS A 151 -2.75 4.18 -7.37
N VAL A 152 -3.39 5.33 -7.16
CA VAL A 152 -4.17 6.02 -8.20
C VAL A 152 -3.28 6.39 -9.40
N ASN A 153 -2.08 6.92 -9.16
CA ASN A 153 -1.14 7.26 -10.23
C ASN A 153 -0.64 6.02 -11.00
N ALA A 154 -0.27 4.96 -10.27
CA ALA A 154 0.21 3.71 -10.86
C ALA A 154 -0.88 2.98 -11.65
N SER A 155 -2.15 3.12 -11.28
CA SER A 155 -3.29 2.43 -11.92
C SER A 155 -3.48 2.74 -13.40
N LYS A 156 -2.83 3.78 -13.91
CA LYS A 156 -2.79 4.09 -15.35
C LYS A 156 -1.98 3.08 -16.16
N TYR A 157 -1.07 2.37 -15.49
CA TYR A 157 -0.10 1.45 -16.09
C TYR A 157 -0.28 0.00 -15.65
N THR A 158 -1.34 -0.30 -14.89
CA THR A 158 -1.66 -1.64 -14.41
C THR A 158 -3.18 -1.85 -14.30
N PHE A 159 -3.63 -2.82 -13.51
CA PHE A 159 -5.04 -3.11 -13.33
C PHE A 159 -5.83 -1.91 -12.80
N ARG A 160 -6.98 -1.65 -13.42
CA ARG A 160 -7.89 -0.57 -13.02
C ARG A 160 -8.33 -0.69 -11.55
N ASP A 161 -8.37 -1.90 -11.04
CA ASP A 161 -8.81 -2.20 -9.67
C ASP A 161 -7.89 -1.52 -8.62
N VAL A 162 -6.59 -1.34 -8.90
CA VAL A 162 -5.63 -0.62 -8.04
C VAL A 162 -6.06 0.83 -7.79
N ARG A 163 -6.75 1.46 -8.74
CA ARG A 163 -7.30 2.81 -8.58
C ARG A 163 -8.35 2.88 -7.47
N TYR A 164 -9.23 1.88 -7.40
CA TYR A 164 -10.28 1.86 -6.38
C TYR A 164 -9.68 1.65 -4.99
N LEU A 165 -8.71 0.74 -4.85
CA LEU A 165 -7.92 0.62 -3.61
C LEU A 165 -7.34 1.98 -3.22
N GLY A 166 -6.67 2.67 -4.16
CA GLY A 166 -6.06 3.97 -3.91
C GLY A 166 -7.06 5.00 -3.40
N ILE A 167 -8.23 5.12 -4.06
CA ILE A 167 -9.29 6.05 -3.65
C ILE A 167 -9.82 5.70 -2.25
N THR A 168 -10.09 4.43 -1.97
CA THR A 168 -10.56 3.97 -0.65
C THR A 168 -9.57 4.33 0.45
N VAL A 169 -8.28 4.08 0.22
CA VAL A 169 -7.23 4.38 1.21
C VAL A 169 -7.03 5.88 1.40
N ILE A 170 -7.19 6.72 0.34
CA ILE A 170 -7.18 8.18 0.47
C ILE A 170 -8.33 8.65 1.37
N ILE A 171 -9.54 8.16 1.12
CA ILE A 171 -10.71 8.54 1.93
C ILE A 171 -10.50 8.15 3.40
N LEU A 172 -10.00 6.93 3.66
CA LEU A 172 -9.67 6.49 5.02
C LEU A 172 -8.61 7.39 5.66
N GLY A 173 -7.58 7.78 4.91
CA GLY A 173 -6.54 8.68 5.40
C GLY A 173 -7.07 10.08 5.74
N LEU A 174 -7.97 10.63 4.92
CA LEU A 174 -8.61 11.91 5.20
C LEU A 174 -9.49 11.85 6.44
N ILE A 175 -10.28 10.78 6.62
CA ILE A 175 -11.09 10.57 7.83
C ILE A 175 -10.18 10.40 9.05
N ALA A 176 -9.11 9.63 8.94
CA ALA A 176 -8.15 9.42 10.00
C ALA A 176 -7.46 10.71 10.48
N THR A 177 -7.38 11.73 9.63
CA THR A 177 -6.82 13.05 10.01
C THR A 177 -7.70 13.73 11.06
N GLU A 178 -9.02 13.62 10.95
CA GLU A 178 -9.96 14.17 11.94
C GLU A 178 -9.96 13.33 13.24
N PHE A 179 -9.83 12.01 13.11
CA PHE A 179 -9.85 11.06 14.24
C PHE A 179 -8.46 10.57 14.60
N SER A 180 -7.51 11.49 14.86
CA SER A 180 -6.10 11.16 15.10
C SER A 180 -5.86 10.23 16.29
N GLY A 181 -6.78 10.14 17.25
CA GLY A 181 -6.75 9.18 18.35
C GLY A 181 -6.90 7.71 17.93
N PHE A 182 -7.43 7.46 16.73
CA PHE A 182 -7.64 6.13 16.13
C PHE A 182 -6.73 5.89 14.91
N ALA A 183 -5.57 6.56 14.90
CA ALA A 183 -4.67 6.54 13.75
C ALA A 183 -4.18 5.13 13.39
N LEU A 184 -3.89 4.28 14.39
CA LEU A 184 -3.45 2.90 14.18
C LEU A 184 -4.57 2.01 13.63
N GLU A 185 -5.78 2.19 14.10
CA GLU A 185 -6.98 1.48 13.65
C GLU A 185 -7.27 1.80 12.19
N PHE A 186 -7.26 3.07 11.79
CA PHE A 186 -7.41 3.48 10.40
C PHE A 186 -6.27 2.95 9.53
N TRP A 187 -5.04 2.95 10.05
CA TRP A 187 -3.88 2.40 9.35
C TRP A 187 -4.04 0.90 9.11
N SER A 188 -4.49 0.15 10.12
CA SER A 188 -4.74 -1.28 10.01
C SER A 188 -5.91 -1.59 9.05
N LEU A 189 -6.93 -0.75 9.03
CA LEU A 189 -8.05 -0.87 8.09
C LEU A 189 -7.57 -0.66 6.63
N GLY A 190 -6.80 0.40 6.37
CA GLY A 190 -6.32 0.73 5.03
C GLY A 190 -5.25 -0.23 4.51
N PHE A 191 -4.16 -0.46 5.27
CA PHE A 191 -3.07 -1.35 4.86
C PHE A 191 -3.35 -2.83 5.14
N GLY A 192 -4.24 -3.16 6.09
CA GLY A 192 -4.61 -4.52 6.42
C GLY A 192 -5.83 -4.97 5.62
N PHE A 193 -7.03 -4.64 6.09
CA PHE A 193 -8.28 -5.16 5.55
C PHE A 193 -8.50 -4.80 4.07
N CYS A 194 -8.28 -3.53 3.68
CA CYS A 194 -8.45 -3.14 2.29
C CYS A 194 -7.52 -3.90 1.35
N HIS A 195 -6.26 -4.16 1.75
CA HIS A 195 -5.33 -4.93 0.94
C HIS A 195 -5.71 -6.40 0.83
N ILE A 196 -6.23 -7.02 1.89
CA ILE A 196 -6.72 -8.41 1.84
C ILE A 196 -7.92 -8.51 0.90
N ILE A 197 -8.92 -7.62 1.04
CA ILE A 197 -10.12 -7.62 0.20
C ILE A 197 -9.72 -7.42 -1.26
N TYR A 198 -8.93 -6.40 -1.53
CA TYR A 198 -8.50 -6.07 -2.89
C TYR A 198 -7.60 -7.12 -3.50
N GLY A 199 -6.63 -7.62 -2.72
CA GLY A 199 -5.76 -8.70 -3.13
C GLY A 199 -6.55 -9.97 -3.46
N SER A 200 -7.56 -10.29 -2.66
CA SER A 200 -8.45 -11.43 -2.91
C SER A 200 -9.26 -11.24 -4.20
N MET A 201 -9.85 -10.06 -4.40
CA MET A 201 -10.57 -9.74 -5.64
C MET A 201 -9.65 -9.86 -6.87
N MET A 202 -8.44 -9.32 -6.80
CA MET A 202 -7.46 -9.42 -7.89
C MET A 202 -7.02 -10.86 -8.12
N TYR A 203 -6.80 -11.64 -7.06
CA TYR A 203 -6.41 -13.04 -7.16
C TYR A 203 -7.46 -13.87 -7.90
N PHE A 204 -8.74 -13.76 -7.53
CA PHE A 204 -9.83 -14.48 -8.19
C PHE A 204 -10.06 -14.03 -9.63
N LYS A 205 -9.82 -12.74 -9.94
CA LYS A 205 -10.08 -12.17 -11.26
C LYS A 205 -8.94 -12.36 -12.26
N TYR A 206 -7.67 -12.37 -11.80
CA TYR A 206 -6.51 -12.28 -12.67
C TYR A 206 -5.44 -13.36 -12.43
N ASP A 207 -5.44 -14.07 -11.30
CA ASP A 207 -4.39 -15.04 -10.98
C ASP A 207 -4.89 -16.48 -11.09
N ARG A 208 -6.20 -16.73 -11.09
CA ARG A 208 -6.83 -18.05 -11.07
C ARG A 208 -7.23 -18.58 -12.46
N GLY A 209 -6.97 -17.77 -13.53
CA GLY A 209 -7.25 -18.11 -14.91
C GLY A 209 -6.14 -18.91 -15.59
#